data_88dee6e6909e3b34275689bbc54c482e
#
_entry.id   88dee6e6909e3b34275689bbc54c482e
#
_cell.length_a   1.000
_cell.length_b   1.000
_cell.length_c   1.000
_cell.angle_alpha   90.00
_cell.angle_beta   90.00
_cell.angle_gamma   90.00
#
_symmetry.space_group_name_H-M   'P 1'
#
loop_
_entity.id
_entity.type
_entity.pdbx_description
1 polymer ?
#
loop_
_entity_poly.entity_id
_entity_poly.type
_entity_poly.pdbx_seq_one_letter_code
_entity_poly.pdbx_strand_id
1 'polypeptide(L)'
;IYGLVIENVQKSTLSTALKSNQYTGNPAAGSVEFTRFSNATPKDYGTARAAGKGDKVTAKPITVNLSVHREIIEEVAKFDLETFGVPDIMRRRADNHVLRMSADLDSAFFAAGATDGTAFTPASGVTDIQAVVESWVQTLETLKNEYVDGVDRNLMALVLSPEKYGLLRMFLDTQPNPNV
;
A
#
# COMPACT_ATOMS: atom_id res chain seq x y z
N ILE A 1 23.27 -1.18 -15.94
CA ILE A 1 22.95 -0.15 -14.92
C ILE A 1 21.43 0.03 -14.79
N TYR A 2 20.71 0.23 -15.89
CA TYR A 2 19.26 0.47 -15.86
C TYR A 2 18.47 -0.63 -15.14
N GLY A 3 18.69 -1.89 -15.47
CA GLY A 3 18.04 -3.02 -14.81
C GLY A 3 18.37 -3.13 -13.31
N LEU A 4 19.61 -2.83 -12.94
CA LEU A 4 20.05 -2.84 -11.54
C LEU A 4 19.35 -1.75 -10.71
N VAL A 5 19.15 -0.56 -11.27
CA VAL A 5 18.43 0.54 -10.60
C VAL A 5 16.99 0.12 -10.34
N ILE A 6 16.27 -0.43 -11.31
CA ILE A 6 14.89 -0.88 -11.16
C ILE A 6 14.77 -1.94 -10.06
N GLU A 7 15.64 -2.94 -10.05
CA GLU A 7 15.63 -4.00 -9.02
C GLU A 7 15.83 -3.43 -7.62
N ASN A 8 16.77 -2.52 -7.45
CA ASN A 8 17.04 -1.90 -6.15
C ASN A 8 15.94 -0.95 -5.70
N VAL A 9 15.28 -0.22 -6.62
CA VAL A 9 14.10 0.59 -6.31
C VAL A 9 12.99 -0.29 -5.71
N GLN A 10 12.70 -1.42 -6.32
CA GLN A 10 11.66 -2.34 -5.81
C GLN A 10 11.99 -2.89 -4.41
N LYS A 11 13.26 -3.10 -4.09
CA LYS A 11 13.69 -3.57 -2.76
C LYS A 11 13.63 -2.48 -1.69
N SER A 12 13.74 -1.22 -2.06
CA SER A 12 13.83 -0.10 -1.12
C SER A 12 12.50 0.60 -0.85
N THR A 13 11.43 0.29 -1.60
CA THR A 13 10.11 0.90 -1.43
C THR A 13 9.33 0.25 -0.28
N LEU A 14 8.68 1.07 0.56
CA LEU A 14 7.73 0.62 1.59
C LEU A 14 6.45 0.07 0.98
N SER A 15 5.98 0.67 -0.10
CA SER A 15 4.78 0.28 -0.84
C SER A 15 4.84 -1.16 -1.35
N THR A 16 6.04 -1.70 -1.62
CA THR A 16 6.20 -3.10 -2.05
C THR A 16 5.70 -4.11 -1.02
N ALA A 17 5.83 -3.82 0.27
CA ALA A 17 5.32 -4.68 1.34
C ALA A 17 3.80 -4.55 1.55
N LEU A 18 3.20 -3.43 1.15
CA LEU A 18 1.80 -3.10 1.41
C LEU A 18 0.89 -3.39 0.21
N LYS A 19 1.45 -3.41 -1.01
CA LYS A 19 0.67 -3.66 -2.23
C LYS A 19 0.14 -5.09 -2.29
N SER A 20 -1.05 -5.26 -2.86
CA SER A 20 -1.56 -6.59 -3.20
C SER A 20 -0.78 -7.19 -4.38
N ASN A 21 -0.38 -8.46 -4.24
CA ASN A 21 0.26 -9.22 -5.32
C ASN A 21 -0.74 -10.07 -6.13
N GLN A 22 -2.03 -9.99 -5.81
CA GLN A 22 -3.08 -10.76 -6.49
C GLN A 22 -3.38 -10.23 -7.91
N TYR A 23 -3.09 -8.95 -8.14
CA TYR A 23 -3.41 -8.29 -9.39
C TYR A 23 -2.12 -7.87 -10.10
N THR A 24 -1.91 -8.45 -11.26
CA THR A 24 -0.80 -8.09 -12.15
C THR A 24 -1.37 -7.64 -13.49
N GLY A 25 -0.85 -6.57 -14.03
CA GLY A 25 -1.26 -6.05 -15.34
C GLY A 25 -0.10 -5.94 -16.31
N ASN A 26 -0.43 -5.74 -17.57
CA ASN A 26 0.56 -5.44 -18.60
C ASN A 26 0.72 -3.91 -18.72
N PRO A 27 1.87 -3.33 -18.32
CA PRO A 27 2.11 -1.89 -18.45
C PRO A 27 1.97 -1.36 -19.89
N ALA A 28 2.24 -2.20 -20.88
CA ALA A 28 2.11 -1.83 -22.29
C ALA A 28 0.64 -1.56 -22.74
N ALA A 29 -0.33 -2.05 -21.98
CA ALA A 29 -1.76 -1.81 -22.27
C ALA A 29 -2.27 -0.47 -21.75
N GLY A 30 -1.48 0.26 -20.96
CA GLY A 30 -1.87 1.57 -20.39
C GLY A 30 -2.92 1.50 -19.27
N SER A 31 -3.54 0.34 -19.05
CA SER A 31 -4.52 0.11 -18.00
C SER A 31 -4.48 -1.33 -17.49
N VAL A 32 -4.96 -1.53 -16.28
CA VAL A 32 -5.16 -2.84 -15.66
C VAL A 32 -6.62 -2.98 -15.27
N GLU A 33 -7.25 -4.07 -15.69
CA GLU A 33 -8.60 -4.42 -15.27
C GLU A 33 -8.56 -5.62 -14.34
N PHE A 34 -9.32 -5.55 -13.26
CA PHE A 34 -9.53 -6.67 -12.36
C PHE A 34 -10.98 -6.72 -11.88
N THR A 35 -11.44 -7.93 -11.57
CA THR A 35 -12.83 -8.18 -11.21
C THR A 35 -12.92 -8.53 -9.73
N ARG A 36 -13.82 -7.84 -9.01
CA ARG A 36 -14.18 -8.19 -7.62
C ARG A 36 -15.47 -8.97 -7.63
N PHE A 37 -15.49 -10.06 -6.87
CA PHE A 37 -16.68 -10.89 -6.67
C PHE A 37 -17.30 -10.57 -5.31
N SER A 38 -18.63 -10.51 -5.25
CA SER A 38 -19.35 -10.39 -4.00
C SER A 38 -19.27 -11.67 -3.18
N ASN A 39 -19.37 -11.53 -1.85
CA ASN A 39 -19.44 -12.64 -0.93
C ASN A 39 -20.69 -13.50 -1.18
N ALA A 40 -20.55 -14.82 -1.03
CA ALA A 40 -21.67 -15.74 -1.07
C ALA A 40 -22.48 -15.64 0.24
N THR A 41 -23.80 -15.74 0.14
CA THR A 41 -24.68 -15.78 1.30
C THR A 41 -25.05 -17.24 1.62
N PRO A 42 -24.71 -17.76 2.81
CA PRO A 42 -25.15 -19.08 3.24
C PRO A 42 -26.70 -19.15 3.31
N LYS A 43 -27.26 -20.28 2.92
CA LYS A 43 -28.69 -20.58 3.00
C LYS A 43 -28.92 -21.93 3.63
N ASP A 44 -30.11 -22.15 4.13
CA ASP A 44 -30.50 -23.44 4.67
C ASP A 44 -30.41 -24.55 3.63
N TYR A 45 -30.01 -25.71 4.06
CA TYR A 45 -29.83 -26.88 3.19
C TYR A 45 -31.13 -27.22 2.44
N GLY A 46 -31.00 -27.38 1.13
CA GLY A 46 -32.14 -27.70 0.26
C GLY A 46 -32.82 -26.48 -0.37
N THR A 47 -32.60 -25.25 0.11
CA THR A 47 -33.25 -24.05 -0.44
C THR A 47 -32.94 -23.86 -1.93
N ALA A 48 -31.67 -23.96 -2.32
CA ALA A 48 -31.27 -23.82 -3.73
C ALA A 48 -31.82 -24.95 -4.61
N ARG A 49 -31.94 -26.19 -4.08
CA ARG A 49 -32.53 -27.32 -4.77
C ARG A 49 -34.04 -27.12 -4.99
N ALA A 50 -34.75 -26.63 -3.97
CA ALA A 50 -36.18 -26.32 -4.09
C ALA A 50 -36.47 -25.21 -5.11
N ALA A 51 -35.57 -24.21 -5.21
CA ALA A 51 -35.65 -23.15 -6.20
C ALA A 51 -35.16 -23.55 -7.61
N GLY A 52 -34.53 -24.75 -7.74
CA GLY A 52 -33.96 -25.22 -9.00
C GLY A 52 -32.69 -24.52 -9.48
N LYS A 53 -32.19 -23.55 -8.71
CA LYS A 53 -30.98 -22.74 -9.05
C LYS A 53 -30.34 -22.14 -7.82
N GLY A 54 -29.02 -21.91 -7.86
CA GLY A 54 -28.28 -21.10 -6.90
C GLY A 54 -28.35 -19.60 -7.17
N ASP A 55 -27.72 -18.81 -6.31
CA ASP A 55 -27.56 -17.38 -6.54
C ASP A 55 -26.60 -17.11 -7.71
N LYS A 56 -26.85 -16.01 -8.42
CA LYS A 56 -25.93 -15.57 -9.46
C LYS A 56 -24.68 -14.99 -8.82
N VAL A 57 -23.52 -15.38 -9.34
CA VAL A 57 -22.26 -14.73 -8.99
C VAL A 57 -22.28 -13.30 -9.54
N THR A 58 -22.14 -12.33 -8.65
CA THR A 58 -22.05 -10.93 -9.05
C THR A 58 -20.58 -10.52 -9.09
N ALA A 59 -20.15 -10.00 -10.24
CA ALA A 59 -18.80 -9.52 -10.48
C ALA A 59 -18.83 -8.05 -10.87
N LYS A 60 -17.92 -7.26 -10.30
CA LYS A 60 -17.75 -5.85 -10.64
C LYS A 60 -16.35 -5.63 -11.19
N PRO A 61 -16.21 -5.32 -12.48
CA PRO A 61 -14.92 -4.96 -13.06
C PRO A 61 -14.48 -3.59 -12.54
N ILE A 62 -13.19 -3.45 -12.26
CA ILE A 62 -12.54 -2.20 -11.88
C ILE A 62 -11.37 -2.01 -12.83
N THR A 63 -11.34 -0.87 -13.53
CA THR A 63 -10.24 -0.50 -14.42
C THR A 63 -9.42 0.59 -13.79
N VAL A 64 -8.12 0.38 -13.69
CA VAL A 64 -7.14 1.36 -13.19
C VAL A 64 -6.22 1.75 -14.35
N ASN A 65 -6.15 3.03 -14.64
CA ASN A 65 -5.26 3.56 -15.67
C ASN A 65 -3.85 3.80 -15.10
N LEU A 66 -2.85 3.45 -15.88
CA LEU A 66 -1.45 3.75 -15.56
C LEU A 66 -1.17 5.19 -15.99
N SER A 67 -1.21 6.12 -15.05
CA SER A 67 -1.09 7.56 -15.30
C SER A 67 0.20 8.19 -14.76
N VAL A 68 0.96 7.46 -13.94
CA VAL A 68 2.19 7.98 -13.34
C VAL A 68 3.40 7.44 -14.09
N HIS A 69 4.07 8.31 -14.85
CA HIS A 69 5.29 7.99 -15.57
C HIS A 69 6.40 8.92 -15.05
N ARG A 70 7.52 8.35 -14.63
CA ARG A 70 8.65 9.08 -14.06
C ARG A 70 9.95 8.63 -14.69
N GLU A 71 10.82 9.59 -14.92
CA GLU A 71 12.19 9.36 -15.36
C GLU A 71 13.15 10.31 -14.65
N ILE A 72 14.42 9.92 -14.53
CA ILE A 72 15.50 10.79 -14.08
C ILE A 72 16.54 10.83 -15.19
N ILE A 73 16.80 12.04 -15.71
CA ILE A 73 17.81 12.30 -16.73
C ILE A 73 18.84 13.23 -16.12
N GLU A 74 20.11 12.88 -16.22
CA GLU A 74 21.22 13.69 -15.72
C GLU A 74 22.31 13.81 -16.77
N GLU A 75 22.90 14.98 -16.87
CA GLU A 75 24.10 15.27 -17.65
C GLU A 75 25.28 15.39 -16.69
N VAL A 76 26.38 14.72 -17.01
CA VAL A 76 27.60 14.75 -16.21
C VAL A 76 28.64 15.60 -16.96
N ALA A 77 29.12 16.65 -16.30
CA ALA A 77 30.12 17.54 -16.89
C ALA A 77 31.46 16.78 -17.15
N LYS A 78 32.14 17.14 -18.22
CA LYS A 78 33.41 16.53 -18.59
C LYS A 78 34.46 16.61 -17.47
N PHE A 79 34.49 17.75 -16.76
CA PHE A 79 35.41 17.94 -15.63
C PHE A 79 35.18 16.91 -14.50
N ASP A 80 33.93 16.59 -14.18
CA ASP A 80 33.59 15.60 -13.15
C ASP A 80 33.99 14.19 -13.59
N LEU A 81 33.84 13.86 -14.90
CA LEU A 81 34.29 12.61 -15.46
C LEU A 81 35.80 12.41 -15.38
N GLU A 82 36.55 13.48 -15.61
CA GLU A 82 38.01 13.48 -15.54
C GLU A 82 38.50 13.40 -14.07
N THR A 83 37.77 14.00 -13.14
CA THR A 83 38.16 14.06 -11.72
C THR A 83 37.86 12.78 -10.98
N PHE A 84 36.66 12.19 -11.16
CA PHE A 84 36.16 11.07 -10.37
C PHE A 84 36.15 9.73 -11.13
N GLY A 85 36.30 9.77 -12.45
CA GLY A 85 36.19 8.60 -13.31
C GLY A 85 34.74 8.14 -13.53
N VAL A 86 34.46 7.64 -14.73
CA VAL A 86 33.13 7.23 -15.18
C VAL A 86 32.48 6.17 -14.26
N PRO A 87 33.17 5.08 -13.85
CA PRO A 87 32.53 4.03 -13.05
C PRO A 87 32.07 4.48 -11.68
N ASP A 88 32.81 5.36 -10.99
CA ASP A 88 32.45 5.82 -9.64
C ASP A 88 31.27 6.80 -9.69
N ILE A 89 31.27 7.73 -10.64
CA ILE A 89 30.12 8.64 -10.85
C ILE A 89 28.87 7.83 -11.16
N MET A 90 28.92 6.88 -12.09
CA MET A 90 27.78 6.07 -12.50
C MET A 90 27.20 5.28 -11.33
N ARG A 91 28.04 4.70 -10.47
CA ARG A 91 27.60 3.99 -9.28
C ARG A 91 26.89 4.92 -8.28
N ARG A 92 27.53 6.02 -7.92
CA ARG A 92 26.98 7.00 -6.95
C ARG A 92 25.67 7.60 -7.44
N ARG A 93 25.57 7.89 -8.76
CA ARG A 93 24.33 8.40 -9.35
C ARG A 93 23.25 7.33 -9.38
N ALA A 94 23.57 6.08 -9.69
CA ALA A 94 22.64 4.97 -9.64
C ALA A 94 22.05 4.80 -8.23
N ASP A 95 22.85 4.87 -7.17
CA ASP A 95 22.39 4.79 -5.79
C ASP A 95 21.45 5.97 -5.44
N ASN A 96 21.78 7.16 -5.90
CA ASN A 96 20.92 8.34 -5.73
C ASN A 96 19.59 8.19 -6.50
N HIS A 97 19.62 7.69 -7.73
CA HIS A 97 18.41 7.41 -8.52
C HIS A 97 17.50 6.41 -7.81
N VAL A 98 18.06 5.32 -7.24
CA VAL A 98 17.30 4.34 -6.44
C VAL A 98 16.58 5.04 -5.30
N LEU A 99 17.29 5.85 -4.52
CA LEU A 99 16.72 6.56 -3.38
C LEU A 99 15.58 7.52 -3.80
N ARG A 100 15.81 8.30 -4.86
CA ARG A 100 14.83 9.28 -5.34
C ARG A 100 13.60 8.64 -5.95
N MET A 101 13.78 7.61 -6.78
CA MET A 101 12.66 6.90 -7.40
C MET A 101 11.86 6.10 -6.37
N SER A 102 12.50 5.52 -5.37
CA SER A 102 11.81 4.84 -4.28
C SER A 102 10.92 5.79 -3.49
N ALA A 103 11.45 6.97 -3.14
CA ALA A 103 10.69 7.99 -2.43
C ALA A 103 9.51 8.52 -3.26
N ASP A 104 9.69 8.72 -4.57
CA ASP A 104 8.63 9.17 -5.47
C ASP A 104 7.52 8.12 -5.64
N LEU A 105 7.89 6.85 -5.78
CA LEU A 105 6.94 5.74 -5.86
C LEU A 105 6.14 5.59 -4.56
N ASP A 106 6.78 5.63 -3.41
CA ASP A 106 6.10 5.59 -2.11
C ASP A 106 5.17 6.78 -1.93
N SER A 107 5.63 7.99 -2.30
CA SER A 107 4.80 9.19 -2.27
C SER A 107 3.56 9.06 -3.15
N ALA A 108 3.71 8.56 -4.38
CA ALA A 108 2.58 8.33 -5.29
C ALA A 108 1.62 7.26 -4.74
N PHE A 109 2.14 6.18 -4.17
CA PHE A 109 1.33 5.12 -3.56
C PHE A 109 0.48 5.65 -2.39
N PHE A 110 1.09 6.38 -1.46
CA PHE A 110 0.37 6.94 -0.31
C PHE A 110 -0.58 8.07 -0.71
N ALA A 111 -0.25 8.85 -1.74
CA ALA A 111 -1.16 9.87 -2.28
C ALA A 111 -2.42 9.24 -2.91
N ALA A 112 -2.25 8.15 -3.67
CA ALA A 112 -3.39 7.38 -4.19
C ALA A 112 -4.23 6.79 -3.05
N GLY A 113 -3.59 6.22 -2.02
CA GLY A 113 -4.28 5.72 -0.82
C GLY A 113 -5.07 6.81 -0.09
N ALA A 114 -4.54 8.02 0.01
CA ALA A 114 -5.23 9.15 0.62
C ALA A 114 -6.42 9.66 -0.21
N THR A 115 -6.34 9.54 -1.55
CA THR A 115 -7.40 10.00 -2.47
C THR A 115 -8.53 8.97 -2.58
N ASP A 116 -8.18 7.70 -2.75
CA ASP A 116 -9.13 6.63 -3.07
C ASP A 116 -9.56 5.84 -1.82
N GLY A 117 -8.83 6.00 -0.73
CA GLY A 117 -9.13 5.36 0.56
C GLY A 117 -10.31 6.01 1.27
N THR A 118 -10.96 5.26 2.14
CA THR A 118 -12.02 5.79 3.01
C THR A 118 -11.40 6.58 4.16
N ALA A 119 -11.70 7.87 4.22
CA ALA A 119 -11.28 8.70 5.34
C ALA A 119 -11.97 8.23 6.64
N PHE A 120 -11.18 8.08 7.69
CA PHE A 120 -11.68 7.78 9.02
C PHE A 120 -11.56 9.01 9.93
N THR A 121 -12.64 9.35 10.61
CA THR A 121 -12.64 10.41 11.63
C THR A 121 -12.89 9.76 12.98
N PRO A 122 -11.96 9.88 13.95
CA PRO A 122 -12.18 9.39 15.30
C PRO A 122 -13.42 10.06 15.93
N ALA A 123 -14.04 9.38 16.89
CA ALA A 123 -15.13 9.95 17.64
C ALA A 123 -14.70 11.25 18.37
N SER A 124 -15.65 12.17 18.58
CA SER A 124 -15.36 13.43 19.27
C SER A 124 -14.75 13.18 20.65
N GLY A 125 -13.66 13.86 20.96
CA GLY A 125 -12.94 13.71 22.23
C GLY A 125 -11.87 12.62 22.25
N VAL A 126 -11.73 11.82 21.19
CA VAL A 126 -10.64 10.83 21.05
C VAL A 126 -9.41 11.53 20.47
N THR A 127 -8.47 11.88 21.34
CA THR A 127 -7.24 12.62 20.97
C THR A 127 -5.97 11.80 21.19
N ASP A 128 -6.02 10.81 22.08
CA ASP A 128 -4.89 9.98 22.42
C ASP A 128 -4.56 9.01 21.28
N ILE A 129 -3.29 8.93 20.92
CA ILE A 129 -2.82 8.15 19.77
C ILE A 129 -3.22 6.67 19.84
N GLN A 130 -3.15 6.05 21.03
CA GLN A 130 -3.55 4.65 21.22
C GLN A 130 -5.06 4.46 21.01
N ALA A 131 -5.90 5.37 21.49
CA ALA A 131 -7.34 5.29 21.32
C ALA A 131 -7.74 5.50 19.85
N VAL A 132 -7.05 6.39 19.14
CA VAL A 132 -7.23 6.58 17.69
C VAL A 132 -6.86 5.31 16.92
N VAL A 133 -5.70 4.70 17.21
CA VAL A 133 -5.25 3.47 16.55
C VAL A 133 -6.22 2.32 16.81
N GLU A 134 -6.64 2.13 18.08
CA GLU A 134 -7.59 1.08 18.43
C GLU A 134 -8.94 1.29 17.72
N SER A 135 -9.41 2.52 17.63
CA SER A 135 -10.63 2.87 16.90
C SER A 135 -10.54 2.51 15.41
N TRP A 136 -9.39 2.71 14.77
CA TRP A 136 -9.14 2.27 13.39
C TRP A 136 -9.19 0.75 13.26
N VAL A 137 -8.52 0.03 14.16
CA VAL A 137 -8.50 -1.43 14.17
C VAL A 137 -9.92 -1.98 14.31
N GLN A 138 -10.68 -1.51 15.29
CA GLN A 138 -12.07 -1.93 15.52
C GLN A 138 -12.97 -1.64 14.31
N THR A 139 -12.79 -0.49 13.66
CA THR A 139 -13.54 -0.14 12.45
C THR A 139 -13.28 -1.13 11.32
N LEU A 140 -12.03 -1.56 11.13
CA LEU A 140 -11.68 -2.55 10.12
C LEU A 140 -12.16 -3.97 10.48
N GLU A 141 -12.05 -4.37 11.76
CA GLU A 141 -12.54 -5.67 12.23
C GLU A 141 -14.05 -5.82 12.08
N THR A 142 -14.79 -4.73 12.24
CA THR A 142 -16.25 -4.71 12.14
C THR A 142 -16.79 -4.29 10.78
N LEU A 143 -15.90 -4.00 9.82
CA LEU A 143 -16.28 -3.57 8.47
C LEU A 143 -17.07 -4.66 7.76
N LYS A 144 -18.31 -4.36 7.38
CA LYS A 144 -19.16 -5.27 6.60
C LYS A 144 -19.71 -4.59 5.37
N ASN A 145 -19.47 -5.22 4.23
CA ASN A 145 -20.04 -4.84 2.95
C ASN A 145 -20.20 -6.07 2.04
N GLU A 146 -20.63 -5.87 0.81
CA GLU A 146 -20.84 -6.97 -0.16
C GLU A 146 -19.58 -7.78 -0.50
N TYR A 147 -18.36 -7.27 -0.17
CA TYR A 147 -17.08 -7.90 -0.51
C TYR A 147 -16.28 -8.34 0.72
N VAL A 148 -16.52 -7.74 1.88
CA VAL A 148 -15.72 -7.94 3.10
C VAL A 148 -16.63 -8.16 4.29
N ASP A 149 -16.32 -9.14 5.12
CA ASP A 149 -16.99 -9.43 6.39
C ASP A 149 -15.95 -9.43 7.53
N GLY A 150 -15.48 -8.22 7.86
CA GLY A 150 -14.39 -8.00 8.79
C GLY A 150 -13.00 -8.20 8.17
N VAL A 151 -12.01 -7.49 8.68
CA VAL A 151 -10.61 -7.66 8.30
C VAL A 151 -9.87 -8.31 9.47
N ASP A 152 -9.14 -9.40 9.22
CA ASP A 152 -8.31 -10.03 10.23
C ASP A 152 -7.18 -9.08 10.65
N ARG A 153 -6.95 -8.96 11.95
CA ARG A 153 -5.91 -8.10 12.55
C ARG A 153 -4.51 -8.42 12.00
N ASN A 154 -4.23 -9.67 11.71
CA ASN A 154 -2.96 -10.11 11.13
C ASN A 154 -2.73 -9.62 9.69
N LEU A 155 -3.78 -9.19 9.00
CA LEU A 155 -3.71 -8.63 7.65
C LEU A 155 -3.65 -7.11 7.64
N MET A 156 -3.70 -6.47 8.82
CA MET A 156 -3.63 -5.02 8.94
C MET A 156 -2.18 -4.55 9.00
N ALA A 157 -1.91 -3.42 8.38
CA ALA A 157 -0.64 -2.71 8.50
C ALA A 157 -0.90 -1.26 8.92
N LEU A 158 -0.20 -0.82 9.95
CA LEU A 158 -0.28 0.55 10.43
C LEU A 158 0.91 1.35 9.88
N VAL A 159 0.62 2.38 9.12
CA VAL A 159 1.63 3.32 8.60
C VAL A 159 1.43 4.68 9.24
N LEU A 160 2.44 5.18 9.90
CA LEU A 160 2.40 6.45 10.62
C LEU A 160 3.51 7.38 10.12
N SER A 161 3.25 8.68 10.14
CA SER A 161 4.31 9.67 10.02
C SER A 161 5.30 9.55 11.20
N PRO A 162 6.56 9.98 11.04
CA PRO A 162 7.54 9.95 12.14
C PRO A 162 7.05 10.64 13.41
N GLU A 163 6.31 11.74 13.26
CA GLU A 163 5.70 12.48 14.37
C GLU A 163 4.67 11.62 15.12
N LYS A 164 3.72 11.01 14.41
CA LYS A 164 2.68 10.17 15.00
C LYS A 164 3.25 8.87 15.59
N TYR A 165 4.24 8.30 14.93
CA TYR A 165 4.98 7.17 15.47
C TYR A 165 5.72 7.52 16.76
N GLY A 166 6.31 8.73 16.84
CA GLY A 166 6.92 9.25 18.06
C GLY A 166 5.94 9.29 19.24
N LEU A 167 4.73 9.80 19.02
CA LEU A 167 3.68 9.83 20.05
C LEU A 167 3.29 8.42 20.52
N LEU A 168 3.13 7.48 19.58
CA LEU A 168 2.81 6.09 19.91
C LEU A 168 3.93 5.43 20.72
N ARG A 169 5.19 5.64 20.33
CA ARG A 169 6.35 5.12 21.06
C ARG A 169 6.42 5.67 22.48
N MET A 170 6.24 6.98 22.65
CA MET A 170 6.22 7.60 23.98
C MET A 170 5.11 7.01 24.87
N PHE A 171 3.95 6.74 24.31
CA PHE A 171 2.88 6.05 25.03
C PHE A 171 3.31 4.64 25.44
N LEU A 172 3.88 3.84 24.55
CA LEU A 172 4.33 2.49 24.83
C LEU A 172 5.42 2.45 25.91
N ASP A 173 6.33 3.43 25.91
CA ASP A 173 7.39 3.56 26.90
C ASP A 173 6.87 3.84 28.33
N THR A 174 5.64 4.38 28.44
CA THR A 174 4.99 4.63 29.74
C THR A 174 4.24 3.41 30.30
N GLN A 175 4.05 2.36 29.48
CA GLN A 175 3.33 1.18 29.93
C GLN A 175 4.21 0.30 30.86
N PRO A 176 3.65 -0.26 31.95
CA PRO A 176 4.39 -1.17 32.80
C PRO A 176 4.84 -2.39 31.97
N ASN A 177 6.11 -2.75 32.10
CA ASN A 177 6.60 -3.97 31.47
C ASN A 177 6.01 -5.19 32.22
N PRO A 178 5.18 -6.03 31.57
CA PRO A 178 4.55 -7.18 32.24
C PRO A 178 5.54 -8.28 32.64
N ASN A 179 6.82 -8.15 32.25
CA ASN A 179 7.88 -9.12 32.55
C ASN A 179 8.88 -8.63 33.62
N VAL A 180 8.55 -7.60 34.40
CA VAL A 180 9.37 -7.11 35.51
C VAL A 180 8.60 -7.26 36.81
#